data_729051798172b66c567141817019dc71
#
_entry.id   729051798172b66c567141817019dc71
#
_cell.length_a   1.000
_cell.length_b   1.000
_cell.length_c   1.000
_cell.angle_alpha   90.00
_cell.angle_beta   90.00
_cell.angle_gamma   90.00
#
_symmetry.space_group_name_H-M   'P 1'
#
loop_
_entity.id
_entity.type
_entity.pdbx_description
1 polymer ?
#
loop_
_entity_poly.entity_id
_entity_poly.type
_entity_poly.pdbx_seq_one_letter_code
_entity_poly.pdbx_strand_id
1 'polypeptide(L)'
;MAAEDDLDQVVEQYRLALGEIVKGNPEPLKMVYSHREDVTLANPFGPPVRGWEQAAATMERAASNYRDGEIVGFENVAKYVTPEFAYIVEVERYKAKVGGGEELAPIALRVTSIFRPEEGTWKVVHRHADPITTARPPESVIQQ
;
A
#
# COMPACT_ATOMS: atom_id res chain seq x y z
N MET A 1 17.68 -2.31 -20.46
CA MET A 1 17.07 -2.05 -19.41
C MET A 1 15.95 -1.30 -19.50
N ALA A 2 15.02 -1.81 -19.35
CA ALA A 2 13.82 -1.18 -19.51
C ALA A 2 13.37 -0.54 -18.24
N ALA A 3 12.53 0.50 -18.38
CA ALA A 3 11.84 1.07 -17.25
C ALA A 3 11.07 0.02 -16.48
N GLU A 4 10.58 -1.00 -17.18
CA GLU A 4 9.85 -2.09 -16.53
C GLU A 4 10.72 -2.87 -15.57
N ASP A 5 11.98 -3.14 -15.92
CA ASP A 5 12.88 -3.87 -15.02
C ASP A 5 13.18 -3.05 -13.77
N ASP A 6 13.36 -1.73 -13.92
CA ASP A 6 13.59 -0.86 -12.77
C ASP A 6 12.33 -0.80 -11.90
N LEU A 7 11.16 -0.79 -12.53
CA LEU A 7 9.90 -0.80 -11.79
C LEU A 7 9.75 -2.10 -11.00
N ASP A 8 10.11 -3.25 -11.60
CA ASP A 8 9.98 -4.52 -10.91
C ASP A 8 10.82 -4.56 -9.64
N GLN A 9 12.01 -3.94 -9.65
CA GLN A 9 12.82 -3.84 -8.46
C GLN A 9 12.16 -2.98 -7.39
N VAL A 10 11.55 -1.87 -7.79
CA VAL A 10 10.86 -0.97 -6.85
C VAL A 10 9.60 -1.63 -6.31
N VAL A 11 8.87 -2.37 -7.15
CA VAL A 11 7.69 -3.11 -6.69
C VAL A 11 8.10 -4.13 -5.62
N GLU A 12 9.23 -4.81 -5.81
CA GLU A 12 9.70 -5.76 -4.81
C GLU A 12 10.06 -5.07 -3.50
N GLN A 13 10.74 -3.91 -3.56
CA GLN A 13 11.05 -3.12 -2.38
C GLN A 13 9.77 -2.64 -1.70
N TYR A 14 8.77 -2.24 -2.47
CA TYR A 14 7.48 -1.80 -1.98
C TYR A 14 6.78 -2.94 -1.23
N ARG A 15 6.79 -4.14 -1.80
CA ARG A 15 6.18 -5.30 -1.13
C ARG A 15 6.85 -5.62 0.19
N LEU A 16 8.18 -5.56 0.23
CA LEU A 16 8.91 -5.76 1.48
C LEU A 16 8.58 -4.67 2.50
N ALA A 17 8.45 -3.43 2.03
CA ALA A 17 8.09 -2.31 2.90
C ALA A 17 6.69 -2.48 3.49
N LEU A 18 5.75 -3.02 2.70
CA LEU A 18 4.41 -3.31 3.21
C LEU A 18 4.45 -4.41 4.27
N GLY A 19 5.35 -5.39 4.11
CA GLY A 19 5.58 -6.39 5.15
C GLY A 19 6.07 -5.78 6.45
N GLU A 20 6.84 -4.69 6.37
CA GLU A 20 7.29 -4.00 7.57
C GLU A 20 6.16 -3.22 8.24
N ILE A 21 5.21 -2.69 7.47
CA ILE A 21 4.04 -2.00 8.04
C ILE A 21 3.29 -2.94 9.00
N VAL A 22 3.07 -4.20 8.59
CA VAL A 22 2.31 -5.12 9.44
C VAL A 22 3.12 -5.62 10.65
N LYS A 23 4.41 -5.29 10.69
CA LYS A 23 5.23 -5.50 11.88
C LYS A 23 5.24 -4.26 12.78
N GLY A 24 4.66 -3.15 12.33
CA GLY A 24 4.62 -1.91 13.08
C GLY A 24 5.70 -0.91 12.67
N ASN A 25 6.40 -1.14 11.56
CA ASN A 25 7.50 -0.30 11.12
C ASN A 25 7.15 0.43 9.82
N PRO A 26 6.90 1.76 9.87
CA PRO A 26 6.51 2.50 8.66
C PRO A 26 7.69 3.00 7.82
N GLU A 27 8.92 2.91 8.33
CA GLU A 27 10.05 3.61 7.72
C GLU A 27 10.37 3.15 6.29
N PRO A 28 10.40 1.83 5.97
CA PRO A 28 10.68 1.44 4.60
C PRO A 28 9.64 1.92 3.59
N LEU A 29 8.36 1.97 3.97
CA LEU A 29 7.32 2.46 3.07
C LEU A 29 7.50 3.95 2.80
N LYS A 30 7.90 4.71 3.81
CA LYS A 30 8.19 6.13 3.61
C LYS A 30 9.31 6.33 2.59
N MET A 31 10.27 5.42 2.52
CA MET A 31 11.39 5.56 1.60
C MET A 31 11.02 5.29 0.16
N VAL A 32 10.09 4.37 -0.11
CA VAL A 32 9.68 4.07 -1.49
C VAL A 32 8.58 5.01 -2.00
N TYR A 33 7.99 5.79 -1.12
CA TYR A 33 6.92 6.73 -1.48
C TYR A 33 7.55 8.08 -1.89
N SER A 34 6.93 8.77 -2.83
CA SER A 34 7.36 10.12 -3.21
C SER A 34 7.08 11.08 -2.06
N HIS A 35 8.00 12.02 -1.82
CA HIS A 35 7.83 13.01 -0.76
C HIS A 35 7.32 14.35 -1.29
N ARG A 36 6.67 14.35 -2.47
CA ARG A 36 6.14 15.57 -3.06
C ARG A 36 4.73 15.86 -2.52
N GLU A 37 4.26 17.07 -2.82
CA GLU A 37 2.98 17.53 -2.28
C GLU A 37 1.76 16.99 -3.00
N ASP A 38 1.95 16.35 -4.15
CA ASP A 38 0.83 15.82 -4.92
C ASP A 38 0.57 14.33 -4.69
N VAL A 39 1.29 13.69 -3.77
CA VAL A 39 1.02 12.28 -3.46
C VAL A 39 -0.31 12.12 -2.73
N THR A 40 -0.90 10.96 -2.87
CA THR A 40 -2.15 10.64 -2.18
C THR A 40 -2.08 9.26 -1.57
N LEU A 41 -2.85 9.04 -0.53
CA LEU A 41 -2.88 7.75 0.16
C LEU A 41 -4.27 7.55 0.75
N ALA A 42 -4.85 6.38 0.50
CA ALA A 42 -6.12 5.98 1.11
C ALA A 42 -5.93 4.55 1.62
N ASN A 43 -6.08 4.36 2.92
CA ASN A 43 -5.94 3.04 3.53
C ASN A 43 -7.24 2.68 4.27
N PRO A 44 -7.38 1.44 4.78
CA PRO A 44 -8.65 1.02 5.36
C PRO A 44 -9.03 1.74 6.65
N PHE A 45 -8.14 2.55 7.23
CA PHE A 45 -8.37 3.11 8.55
C PHE A 45 -8.86 4.55 8.54
N GLY A 46 -9.00 5.18 7.38
CA GLY A 46 -9.45 6.56 7.36
C GLY A 46 -9.66 7.11 5.96
N PRO A 47 -10.02 8.40 5.86
CA PRO A 47 -10.27 9.01 4.57
C PRO A 47 -8.99 9.23 3.78
N PRO A 48 -9.10 9.50 2.48
CA PRO A 48 -7.91 9.76 1.67
C PRO A 48 -7.23 11.07 2.10
N VAL A 49 -5.92 11.08 1.99
CA VAL A 49 -5.12 12.26 2.33
C VAL A 49 -4.25 12.64 1.13
N ARG A 50 -3.78 13.88 1.11
CA ARG A 50 -2.92 14.39 0.06
C ARG A 50 -1.71 15.08 0.67
N GLY A 51 -0.55 14.92 -0.02
CA GLY A 51 0.71 15.55 0.37
C GLY A 51 1.54 14.66 1.27
N TRP A 52 2.85 14.85 1.19
CA TRP A 52 3.78 13.97 1.91
C TRP A 52 3.57 13.98 3.41
N GLU A 53 3.36 15.17 4.00
CA GLU A 53 3.22 15.25 5.45
C GLU A 53 2.04 14.41 5.94
N GLN A 54 0.91 14.53 5.24
CA GLN A 54 -0.28 13.76 5.60
C GLN A 54 -0.10 12.28 5.30
N ALA A 55 0.55 11.95 4.18
CA ALA A 55 0.78 10.56 3.81
C ALA A 55 1.69 9.88 4.84
N ALA A 56 2.76 10.55 5.26
CA ALA A 56 3.68 10.00 6.25
C ALA A 56 2.98 9.75 7.58
N ALA A 57 2.15 10.70 8.03
CA ALA A 57 1.39 10.54 9.27
C ALA A 57 0.41 9.36 9.16
N THR A 58 -0.20 9.19 7.99
CA THR A 58 -1.12 8.08 7.76
C THR A 58 -0.39 6.73 7.80
N MET A 59 0.82 6.66 7.25
CA MET A 59 1.63 5.44 7.31
C MET A 59 1.99 5.09 8.76
N GLU A 60 2.31 6.10 9.56
CA GLU A 60 2.64 5.88 10.97
C GLU A 60 1.43 5.35 11.74
N ARG A 61 0.25 5.94 11.49
CA ARG A 61 -0.97 5.46 12.14
C ARG A 61 -1.31 4.05 11.70
N ALA A 62 -1.16 3.73 10.40
CA ALA A 62 -1.42 2.38 9.91
C ALA A 62 -0.50 1.38 10.60
N ALA A 63 0.79 1.66 10.65
CA ALA A 63 1.76 0.76 11.27
C ALA A 63 1.43 0.54 12.75
N SER A 64 0.93 1.56 13.45
CA SER A 64 0.60 1.44 14.85
C SER A 64 -0.58 0.50 15.12
N ASN A 65 -1.34 0.15 14.08
CA ASN A 65 -2.47 -0.75 14.21
C ASN A 65 -2.08 -2.22 14.04
N TYR A 66 -0.82 -2.52 13.72
CA TYR A 66 -0.37 -3.87 13.43
C TYR A 66 0.80 -4.28 14.31
N ARG A 67 0.87 -5.56 14.67
CA ARG A 67 2.01 -6.12 15.40
C ARG A 67 2.28 -7.53 14.93
N ASP A 68 3.55 -7.91 14.93
CA ASP A 68 4.01 -9.28 14.68
C ASP A 68 3.55 -9.84 13.34
N GLY A 69 3.44 -8.98 12.34
CA GLY A 69 2.89 -9.38 11.07
C GLY A 69 3.87 -10.06 10.15
N GLU A 70 3.32 -10.76 9.17
CA GLU A 70 4.11 -11.40 8.12
C GLU A 70 3.35 -11.37 6.81
N ILE A 71 4.08 -11.37 5.71
CA ILE A 71 3.53 -11.45 4.37
C ILE A 71 3.08 -12.89 4.12
N VAL A 72 1.83 -13.06 3.63
CA VAL A 72 1.38 -14.35 3.13
C VAL A 72 1.60 -14.41 1.61
N GLY A 73 1.27 -13.33 0.90
CA GLY A 73 1.53 -13.30 -0.54
C GLY A 73 0.87 -12.11 -1.21
N PHE A 74 1.23 -11.93 -2.48
CA PHE A 74 0.68 -10.87 -3.33
C PHE A 74 0.16 -11.52 -4.60
N GLU A 75 -1.09 -11.22 -4.94
CA GLU A 75 -1.69 -11.70 -6.17
C GLU A 75 -1.79 -10.52 -7.12
N ASN A 76 -1.02 -10.54 -8.22
CA ASN A 76 -1.08 -9.44 -9.18
C ASN A 76 -2.25 -9.66 -10.13
N VAL A 77 -3.16 -8.69 -10.16
CA VAL A 77 -4.32 -8.72 -11.04
C VAL A 77 -3.99 -8.01 -12.35
N ALA A 78 -3.22 -6.91 -12.29
CA ALA A 78 -2.86 -6.13 -13.48
C ALA A 78 -1.61 -5.31 -13.22
N LYS A 79 -0.86 -5.08 -14.29
CA LYS A 79 0.30 -4.18 -14.27
C LYS A 79 0.31 -3.44 -15.59
N TYR A 80 0.49 -2.12 -15.54
CA TYR A 80 0.57 -1.28 -16.72
C TYR A 80 1.73 -0.32 -16.57
N VAL A 81 2.59 -0.24 -17.57
CA VAL A 81 3.83 0.53 -17.50
C VAL A 81 3.96 1.42 -18.71
N THR A 82 4.21 2.71 -18.49
CA THR A 82 4.64 3.65 -19.52
C THR A 82 5.93 4.30 -19.03
N PRO A 83 6.66 5.03 -19.88
CA PRO A 83 7.86 5.73 -19.39
C PRO A 83 7.55 6.78 -18.33
N GLU A 84 6.30 7.26 -18.24
CA GLU A 84 5.94 8.37 -17.37
C GLU A 84 5.21 7.97 -16.11
N PHE A 85 4.53 6.85 -16.12
CA PHE A 85 3.89 6.33 -14.92
C PHE A 85 3.57 4.85 -15.10
N ALA A 86 3.27 4.21 -13.99
CA ALA A 86 2.86 2.81 -13.98
C ALA A 86 1.85 2.59 -12.89
N TYR A 87 1.02 1.55 -13.01
CA TYR A 87 0.19 1.14 -11.91
C TYR A 87 0.18 -0.38 -11.79
N ILE A 88 -0.10 -0.84 -10.58
CA ILE A 88 -0.39 -2.25 -10.33
C ILE A 88 -1.69 -2.35 -9.55
N VAL A 89 -2.44 -3.43 -9.80
CA VAL A 89 -3.63 -3.79 -9.03
C VAL A 89 -3.33 -5.14 -8.43
N GLU A 90 -3.40 -5.24 -7.11
CA GLU A 90 -3.02 -6.47 -6.41
C GLU A 90 -3.98 -6.77 -5.27
N VAL A 91 -4.05 -8.05 -4.91
CA VAL A 91 -4.61 -8.44 -3.63
C VAL A 91 -3.42 -8.77 -2.74
N GLU A 92 -3.34 -8.10 -1.60
CA GLU A 92 -2.24 -8.28 -0.64
C GLU A 92 -2.76 -9.09 0.53
N ARG A 93 -2.01 -10.11 0.93
CA ARG A 93 -2.41 -10.97 2.03
C ARG A 93 -1.32 -11.04 3.09
N TYR A 94 -1.75 -10.85 4.34
CA TYR A 94 -0.85 -10.84 5.49
C TYR A 94 -1.51 -11.59 6.63
N LYS A 95 -0.73 -11.87 7.69
CA LYS A 95 -1.24 -12.24 9.00
C LYS A 95 -0.61 -11.30 9.99
N ALA A 96 -1.38 -10.74 10.90
CA ALA A 96 -0.85 -9.82 11.91
C ALA A 96 -1.82 -9.73 13.08
N LYS A 97 -1.31 -9.27 14.21
CA LYS A 97 -2.18 -8.83 15.30
C LYS A 97 -2.65 -7.44 14.95
N VAL A 98 -3.95 -7.21 15.02
CA VAL A 98 -4.57 -5.96 14.57
C VAL A 98 -5.26 -5.29 15.75
N GLY A 99 -4.98 -3.99 15.92
CA GLY A 99 -5.57 -3.22 17.01
C GLY A 99 -5.17 -3.81 18.35
N GLY A 100 -6.16 -4.06 19.21
CA GLY A 100 -5.92 -4.66 20.50
C GLY A 100 -5.96 -6.19 20.52
N GLY A 101 -6.06 -6.83 19.35
CA GLY A 101 -6.15 -8.29 19.28
C GLY A 101 -4.87 -8.98 19.68
N GLU A 102 -5.00 -10.16 20.30
CA GLU A 102 -3.86 -10.91 20.75
C GLU A 102 -3.46 -12.05 19.82
N GLU A 103 -4.24 -12.32 18.80
CA GLU A 103 -3.97 -13.42 17.89
C GLU A 103 -3.69 -12.92 16.49
N LEU A 104 -2.89 -13.68 15.75
CA LEU A 104 -2.64 -13.36 14.34
C LEU A 104 -3.91 -13.56 13.55
N ALA A 105 -4.36 -12.51 12.87
CA ALA A 105 -5.57 -12.56 12.06
C ALA A 105 -5.18 -12.48 10.58
N PRO A 106 -5.92 -13.17 9.71
CA PRO A 106 -5.66 -13.05 8.27
C PRO A 106 -6.18 -11.71 7.76
N ILE A 107 -5.40 -11.08 6.89
CA ILE A 107 -5.73 -9.78 6.30
C ILE A 107 -5.66 -9.94 4.79
N ALA A 108 -6.68 -9.45 4.07
CA ALA A 108 -6.65 -9.38 2.63
C ALA A 108 -7.11 -8.00 2.22
N LEU A 109 -6.32 -7.33 1.37
CA LEU A 109 -6.59 -5.97 0.92
C LEU A 109 -6.59 -5.94 -0.60
N ARG A 110 -7.57 -5.22 -1.17
CA ARG A 110 -7.49 -4.92 -2.61
C ARG A 110 -6.80 -3.58 -2.75
N VAL A 111 -5.83 -3.51 -3.65
CA VAL A 111 -4.92 -2.38 -3.67
C VAL A 111 -4.65 -1.94 -5.10
N THR A 112 -4.71 -0.64 -5.33
CA THR A 112 -4.17 -0.02 -6.53
C THR A 112 -3.03 0.88 -6.10
N SER A 113 -1.87 0.73 -6.74
CA SER A 113 -0.73 1.59 -6.48
C SER A 113 -0.26 2.19 -7.79
N ILE A 114 0.06 3.48 -7.77
CA ILE A 114 0.57 4.21 -8.93
C ILE A 114 1.99 4.66 -8.63
N PHE A 115 2.87 4.48 -9.62
CA PHE A 115 4.28 4.82 -9.51
C PHE A 115 4.62 5.85 -10.57
N ARG A 116 5.59 6.70 -10.27
CA ARG A 116 6.08 7.74 -11.17
C ARG A 116 7.59 7.81 -11.06
N PRO A 117 8.34 7.94 -12.17
CA PRO A 117 9.78 8.16 -12.05
C PRO A 117 10.06 9.57 -11.53
N GLU A 118 10.98 9.65 -10.57
CA GLU A 118 11.42 10.91 -10.01
C GLU A 118 12.93 10.84 -9.90
N GLU A 119 13.63 11.68 -10.65
CA GLU A 119 15.10 11.75 -10.60
C GLU A 119 15.74 10.37 -10.83
N GLY A 120 15.20 9.63 -11.79
CA GLY A 120 15.75 8.34 -12.18
C GLY A 120 15.29 7.15 -11.36
N THR A 121 14.42 7.35 -10.39
CA THR A 121 13.93 6.27 -9.51
C THR A 121 12.41 6.27 -9.51
N TRP A 122 11.81 5.09 -9.64
CA TRP A 122 10.36 4.97 -9.51
C TRP A 122 9.97 5.18 -8.05
N LYS A 123 8.92 5.96 -7.82
CA LYS A 123 8.37 6.21 -6.48
C LYS A 123 6.88 5.96 -6.49
N VAL A 124 6.34 5.48 -5.39
CA VAL A 124 4.89 5.36 -5.23
C VAL A 124 4.32 6.75 -5.03
N VAL A 125 3.29 7.11 -5.80
CA VAL A 125 2.64 8.41 -5.67
C VAL A 125 1.19 8.29 -5.23
N HIS A 126 0.62 7.07 -5.32
CA HIS A 126 -0.74 6.81 -4.87
C HIS A 126 -0.85 5.38 -4.41
N ARG A 127 -1.56 5.17 -3.33
CA ARG A 127 -1.96 3.84 -2.87
C ARG A 127 -3.38 3.94 -2.36
N HIS A 128 -4.26 3.06 -2.85
CA HIS A 128 -5.59 2.88 -2.29
C HIS A 128 -5.70 1.42 -1.88
N ALA A 129 -5.95 1.18 -0.62
CA ALA A 129 -6.10 -0.17 -0.08
C ALA A 129 -7.35 -0.24 0.76
N ASP A 130 -8.16 -1.27 0.56
CA ASP A 130 -9.34 -1.53 1.38
C ASP A 130 -9.56 -3.04 1.49
N PRO A 131 -10.38 -3.49 2.44
CA PRO A 131 -10.54 -4.93 2.69
C PRO A 131 -11.63 -5.58 1.83
N ILE A 132 -12.07 -4.96 0.75
CA ILE A 132 -13.15 -5.51 -0.06
C ILE A 132 -12.55 -6.45 -1.10
N THR A 133 -12.37 -7.71 -0.71
CA THR A 133 -11.81 -8.74 -1.57
C THR A 133 -12.83 -9.80 -1.98
N THR A 134 -14.07 -9.66 -1.49
CA THR A 134 -15.19 -10.52 -1.87
C THR A 134 -16.40 -9.64 -2.13
N ALA A 135 -17.42 -10.19 -2.76
CA ALA A 135 -18.62 -9.43 -3.11
C ALA A 135 -19.32 -8.90 -1.85
N ARG A 136 -19.88 -7.71 -1.94
CA ARG A 136 -20.60 -7.07 -0.86
C ARG A 136 -22.02 -6.76 -1.30
N PRO A 137 -22.98 -6.70 -0.37
CA PRO A 137 -24.34 -6.33 -0.74
C PRO A 137 -24.40 -4.85 -1.14
N PRO A 138 -25.41 -4.48 -1.96
CA PRO A 138 -25.51 -3.10 -2.43
C PRO A 138 -25.57 -2.07 -1.30
N GLU A 139 -26.18 -2.43 -0.15
CA GLU A 139 -26.33 -1.55 0.97
C GLU A 139 -24.99 -1.14 1.60
N SER A 140 -23.93 -1.89 1.29
CA SER A 140 -22.59 -1.57 1.85
C SER A 140 -22.09 -0.20 1.39
N VAL A 141 -22.65 0.39 0.32
CA VAL A 141 -22.23 1.74 -0.12
C VAL A 141 -22.95 2.86 0.62
N ILE A 142 -23.94 2.54 1.44
CA ILE A 142 -24.69 3.58 2.16
C ILE A 142 -23.79 4.17 3.23
N GLN A 143 -23.75 5.50 3.27
CA GLN A 143 -22.93 6.21 4.25
C GLN A 143 -23.47 6.01 5.65
N GLN A 144 -22.57 5.71 6.56
CA GLN A 144 -22.92 5.51 7.96
C GLN A 144 -23.14 6.82 8.68
#